data_f22c8dcc463cebd0d27c0b36f274563b
#
_entry.id   f22c8dcc463cebd0d27c0b36f274563b
#
_cell.length_a   1.000
_cell.length_b   1.000
_cell.length_c   1.000
_cell.angle_alpha   90.00
_cell.angle_beta   90.00
_cell.angle_gamma   90.00
#
_symmetry.space_group_name_H-M   'P 1'
#
loop_
_entity.id
_entity.type
_entity.pdbx_description
1 polymer ?
#
loop_
_entity_poly.entity_id
_entity_poly.type
_entity_poly.pdbx_seq_one_letter_code
_entity_poly.pdbx_strand_id
1 'polypeptide(L)'
;MNKYKYILSLSLIFVFSLNAFAQSNEVEEIITTATKTEKTLQEVPVAVSVISADEIDKANVVDAFDLMQVVASLDTRQYQSSKNAAFFIRGFGNGSNNNGVEPSVALFVDGVYRSKMQSRINDLPMVERVEVLRGPQSTLFGKNATAGVINIITKKPSFEKFGKISTSIGNYNSRIVKAYYTAPLSETMAFSLNANTNQADGHAKNTVTGNDTNNRDRYSLRADLLIETADDLEIRITADYDEYDEFCCQVGNVSAGPAKELAYALGAQAAPNNPFTDQVHFNFDSFSKGENSGISVNIVKEMENMTFTSITSSRDSDSLESQDIDFDSSRILNPNTTNVN
;
A
#
# COMPACT_ATOMS: atom_id res chain seq x y z
N MET A 1 0.12 -71.93 20.01
CA MET A 1 1.00 -70.89 20.58
C MET A 1 1.15 -69.57 19.74
N ASN A 2 0.35 -69.36 18.72
CA ASN A 2 0.57 -68.17 17.85
C ASN A 2 -0.53 -67.10 17.86
N LYS A 3 -1.61 -67.22 18.68
CA LYS A 3 -2.68 -66.19 18.73
C LYS A 3 -2.39 -65.02 19.69
N TYR A 4 -1.51 -65.20 20.66
CA TYR A 4 -1.19 -64.13 21.61
C TYR A 4 -0.10 -63.15 21.14
N LYS A 5 0.69 -63.50 20.12
CA LYS A 5 1.71 -62.60 19.56
C LYS A 5 1.11 -61.44 18.73
N TYR A 6 -0.04 -61.65 18.14
CA TYR A 6 -0.74 -60.61 17.36
C TYR A 6 -1.55 -59.64 18.23
N ILE A 7 -2.01 -60.08 19.36
CA ILE A 7 -2.73 -59.23 20.34
C ILE A 7 -1.76 -58.26 21.03
N LEU A 8 -0.52 -58.70 21.31
CA LEU A 8 0.49 -57.84 21.94
C LEU A 8 1.05 -56.77 20.98
N SER A 9 1.15 -57.07 19.66
CA SER A 9 1.58 -56.12 18.65
C SER A 9 0.50 -55.08 18.31
N LEU A 10 -0.79 -55.45 18.39
CA LEU A 10 -1.89 -54.52 18.13
C LEU A 10 -2.09 -53.51 19.28
N SER A 11 -1.84 -53.94 20.53
CA SER A 11 -1.91 -53.04 21.71
C SER A 11 -0.74 -52.05 21.77
N LEU A 12 0.44 -52.39 21.22
CA LEU A 12 1.59 -51.48 21.20
C LEU A 12 1.44 -50.35 20.15
N ILE A 13 0.70 -50.61 19.07
CA ILE A 13 0.39 -49.61 18.04
C ILE A 13 -0.64 -48.59 18.56
N PHE A 14 -1.56 -48.99 19.43
CA PHE A 14 -2.60 -48.11 19.97
C PHE A 14 -2.11 -47.15 21.06
N VAL A 15 -1.00 -47.48 21.75
CA VAL A 15 -0.40 -46.60 22.77
C VAL A 15 0.46 -45.51 22.17
N PHE A 16 0.97 -45.67 20.95
CA PHE A 16 1.77 -44.62 20.27
C PHE A 16 0.94 -43.54 19.55
N SER A 17 -0.37 -43.74 19.37
CA SER A 17 -1.24 -42.81 18.67
C SER A 17 -1.92 -41.76 19.56
N LEU A 18 -1.68 -41.75 20.86
CA LEU A 18 -2.36 -40.84 21.80
C LEU A 18 -1.53 -39.60 22.20
N ASN A 19 -0.32 -39.43 21.64
CA ASN A 19 0.51 -38.25 21.94
C ASN A 19 0.54 -37.19 20.83
N ALA A 20 -0.37 -37.25 19.86
CA ALA A 20 -0.29 -36.41 18.68
C ALA A 20 -1.26 -35.21 18.68
N PHE A 21 -2.02 -34.95 19.75
CA PHE A 21 -3.01 -33.84 19.74
C PHE A 21 -3.01 -33.04 21.04
N ALA A 22 -1.87 -32.46 21.37
CA ALA A 22 -1.83 -31.30 22.27
C ALA A 22 -0.91 -30.25 21.68
N GLN A 23 -1.22 -29.83 20.46
CA GLN A 23 -0.76 -28.55 19.99
C GLN A 23 -1.71 -27.52 20.63
N SER A 24 -1.26 -26.89 21.70
CA SER A 24 -1.92 -25.70 22.21
C SER A 24 -1.89 -24.67 21.08
N ASN A 25 -3.01 -24.53 20.37
CA ASN A 25 -3.24 -23.33 19.59
C ASN A 25 -3.37 -22.20 20.62
N GLU A 26 -2.25 -21.61 21.02
CA GLU A 26 -2.28 -20.27 21.57
C GLU A 26 -2.87 -19.41 20.46
N VAL A 27 -4.09 -18.94 20.68
CA VAL A 27 -4.71 -17.96 19.78
C VAL A 27 -3.87 -16.70 19.92
N GLU A 28 -3.09 -16.39 18.89
CA GLU A 28 -2.28 -15.18 18.85
C GLU A 28 -3.21 -13.96 19.07
N GLU A 29 -2.95 -13.22 20.14
CA GLU A 29 -3.77 -12.08 20.49
C GLU A 29 -3.49 -10.94 19.50
N ILE A 30 -4.50 -10.57 18.70
CA ILE A 30 -4.36 -9.51 17.70
C ILE A 30 -4.42 -8.16 18.40
N ILE A 31 -3.29 -7.44 18.39
CA ILE A 31 -3.16 -6.09 18.92
C ILE A 31 -3.43 -5.06 17.82
N THR A 32 -4.11 -3.97 18.19
CA THR A 32 -4.40 -2.84 17.30
C THR A 32 -4.17 -1.51 18.01
N THR A 33 -3.81 -0.49 17.24
CA THR A 33 -3.66 0.90 17.68
C THR A 33 -4.82 1.80 17.20
N ALA A 34 -5.93 1.19 16.82
CA ALA A 34 -7.12 1.87 16.29
C ALA A 34 -7.67 3.00 17.20
N THR A 35 -7.43 2.92 18.51
CA THR A 35 -7.82 3.96 19.48
C THR A 35 -6.64 4.84 19.93
N LYS A 36 -5.53 4.87 19.18
CA LYS A 36 -4.27 5.57 19.52
C LYS A 36 -3.56 5.00 20.76
N THR A 37 -4.02 3.87 21.27
CA THR A 37 -3.41 3.08 22.34
C THR A 37 -3.43 1.62 21.90
N GLU A 38 -2.41 0.87 22.28
CA GLU A 38 -2.37 -0.58 22.05
C GLU A 38 -3.46 -1.27 22.86
N LYS A 39 -4.31 -2.02 22.19
CA LYS A 39 -5.39 -2.82 22.78
C LYS A 39 -5.58 -4.09 21.98
N THR A 40 -6.17 -5.08 22.62
CA THR A 40 -6.61 -6.26 21.89
C THR A 40 -7.78 -5.91 20.97
N LEU A 41 -7.89 -6.60 19.84
CA LEU A 41 -8.96 -6.36 18.87
C LEU A 41 -10.35 -6.43 19.50
N GLN A 42 -10.53 -7.25 20.55
CA GLN A 42 -11.82 -7.42 21.24
C GLN A 42 -12.18 -6.26 22.17
N GLU A 43 -11.20 -5.51 22.65
CA GLU A 43 -11.40 -4.35 23.54
C GLU A 43 -11.67 -3.05 22.81
N VAL A 44 -11.50 -3.04 21.49
CA VAL A 44 -11.65 -1.81 20.69
C VAL A 44 -13.12 -1.63 20.27
N PRO A 45 -13.79 -0.52 20.68
CA PRO A 45 -15.19 -0.28 20.33
C PRO A 45 -15.37 0.28 18.90
N VAL A 46 -14.49 -0.11 17.96
CA VAL A 46 -14.47 0.34 16.57
C VAL A 46 -14.41 -0.88 15.66
N ALA A 47 -15.16 -0.85 14.56
CA ALA A 47 -15.07 -1.90 13.57
C ALA A 47 -13.75 -1.78 12.80
N VAL A 48 -12.77 -2.61 13.15
CA VAL A 48 -11.44 -2.64 12.54
C VAL A 48 -11.17 -4.02 11.92
N SER A 49 -10.45 -4.04 10.80
CA SER A 49 -9.79 -5.23 10.27
C SER A 49 -8.29 -5.03 10.44
N VAL A 50 -7.63 -6.02 11.00
CA VAL A 50 -6.17 -6.06 11.14
C VAL A 50 -5.65 -7.14 10.20
N ILE A 51 -4.72 -6.77 9.34
CA ILE A 51 -4.08 -7.65 8.36
C ILE A 51 -2.62 -7.78 8.79
N SER A 52 -2.20 -8.98 9.09
CA SER A 52 -0.83 -9.27 9.53
C SER A 52 0.18 -9.22 8.36
N ALA A 53 1.47 -9.11 8.70
CA ALA A 53 2.55 -9.20 7.71
C ALA A 53 2.51 -10.52 6.91
N ASP A 54 2.15 -11.63 7.56
CA ASP A 54 2.04 -12.95 6.94
C ASP A 54 0.89 -13.02 5.92
N GLU A 55 -0.25 -12.40 6.21
CA GLU A 55 -1.37 -12.30 5.27
C GLU A 55 -1.02 -11.40 4.08
N ILE A 56 -0.31 -10.29 4.30
CA ILE A 56 0.20 -9.39 3.25
C ILE A 56 1.17 -10.14 2.33
N ASP A 57 2.12 -10.87 2.90
CA ASP A 57 3.10 -11.66 2.14
C ASP A 57 2.41 -12.79 1.35
N LYS A 58 1.48 -13.53 1.95
CA LYS A 58 0.74 -14.63 1.30
C LYS A 58 -0.18 -14.16 0.17
N ALA A 59 -0.81 -13.01 0.34
CA ALA A 59 -1.67 -12.42 -0.67
C ALA A 59 -0.89 -11.62 -1.75
N ASN A 60 0.46 -11.53 -1.61
CA ASN A 60 1.32 -10.74 -2.49
C ASN A 60 0.86 -9.29 -2.63
N VAL A 61 0.47 -8.67 -1.53
CA VAL A 61 0.11 -7.25 -1.48
C VAL A 61 1.38 -6.41 -1.66
N VAL A 62 1.47 -5.70 -2.77
CA VAL A 62 2.66 -4.91 -3.13
C VAL A 62 2.54 -3.49 -2.63
N ASP A 63 1.40 -2.86 -2.85
CA ASP A 63 1.13 -1.48 -2.45
C ASP A 63 -0.24 -1.32 -1.75
N ALA A 64 -0.58 -0.10 -1.39
CA ALA A 64 -1.85 0.18 -0.70
C ALA A 64 -3.09 -0.08 -1.58
N PHE A 65 -2.94 -0.11 -2.91
CA PHE A 65 -4.03 -0.45 -3.83
C PHE A 65 -4.46 -1.91 -3.68
N ASP A 66 -3.51 -2.81 -3.48
CA ASP A 66 -3.75 -4.24 -3.37
C ASP A 66 -4.47 -4.64 -2.07
N LEU A 67 -4.53 -3.76 -1.07
CA LEU A 67 -5.21 -4.04 0.21
C LEU A 67 -6.69 -4.46 0.03
N MET A 68 -7.33 -4.07 -1.06
CA MET A 68 -8.70 -4.51 -1.37
C MET A 68 -8.81 -6.02 -1.58
N GLN A 69 -7.72 -6.72 -1.87
CA GLN A 69 -7.71 -8.18 -2.04
C GLN A 69 -7.88 -8.91 -0.69
N VAL A 70 -7.47 -8.28 0.40
CA VAL A 70 -7.48 -8.88 1.75
C VAL A 70 -8.48 -8.22 2.69
N VAL A 71 -9.09 -7.08 2.31
CA VAL A 71 -10.08 -6.35 3.11
C VAL A 71 -11.39 -6.22 2.35
N ALA A 72 -12.34 -7.09 2.61
CA ALA A 72 -13.62 -7.18 1.89
C ALA A 72 -14.46 -5.88 1.88
N SER A 73 -14.25 -5.00 2.86
CA SER A 73 -14.97 -3.72 2.96
C SER A 73 -14.26 -2.55 2.26
N LEU A 74 -13.05 -2.77 1.79
CA LEU A 74 -12.24 -1.78 1.10
C LEU A 74 -12.37 -1.99 -0.42
N ASP A 75 -12.69 -0.92 -1.12
CA ASP A 75 -12.65 -0.83 -2.58
C ASP A 75 -11.63 0.26 -2.94
N THR A 76 -10.73 -0.03 -3.85
CA THR A 76 -9.72 0.91 -4.31
C THR A 76 -9.93 1.14 -5.80
N ARG A 77 -10.13 2.39 -6.18
CA ARG A 77 -10.36 2.77 -7.57
C ARG A 77 -9.19 3.59 -8.06
N GLN A 78 -8.54 3.07 -9.07
CA GLN A 78 -7.54 3.79 -9.83
C GLN A 78 -8.25 4.61 -10.91
N TYR A 79 -7.92 5.89 -10.98
CA TYR A 79 -8.36 6.74 -12.06
C TYR A 79 -7.33 6.68 -13.21
N GLN A 80 -6.97 7.76 -13.82
CA GLN A 80 -6.14 7.72 -15.03
C GLN A 80 -4.71 7.23 -14.80
N SER A 81 -4.02 7.69 -13.75
CA SER A 81 -2.67 7.22 -13.43
C SER A 81 -2.66 6.21 -12.27
N SER A 82 -1.62 5.41 -12.17
CA SER A 82 -1.41 4.44 -11.10
C SER A 82 -1.35 5.08 -9.70
N LYS A 83 -0.94 6.34 -9.64
CA LYS A 83 -0.84 7.12 -8.41
C LYS A 83 -2.10 7.91 -8.08
N ASN A 84 -3.03 8.01 -9.01
CA ASN A 84 -4.29 8.69 -8.81
C ASN A 84 -5.38 7.67 -8.43
N ALA A 85 -5.45 7.34 -7.16
CA ALA A 85 -6.39 6.38 -6.64
C ALA A 85 -7.17 6.90 -5.44
N ALA A 86 -8.40 6.41 -5.30
CA ALA A 86 -9.26 6.69 -4.17
C ALA A 86 -9.64 5.41 -3.43
N PHE A 87 -9.74 5.53 -2.11
CA PHE A 87 -10.20 4.47 -1.24
C PHE A 87 -11.65 4.67 -0.85
N PHE A 88 -12.39 3.57 -0.84
CA PHE A 88 -13.78 3.53 -0.40
C PHE A 88 -13.94 2.44 0.66
N ILE A 89 -14.61 2.74 1.76
CA ILE A 89 -14.91 1.78 2.81
C ILE A 89 -16.41 1.64 2.92
N ARG A 90 -16.94 0.42 2.75
CA ARG A 90 -18.40 0.13 2.70
C ARG A 90 -19.12 0.98 1.65
N GLY A 91 -18.49 1.28 0.53
CA GLY A 91 -19.02 2.12 -0.54
C GLY A 91 -18.95 3.63 -0.27
N PHE A 92 -18.52 4.06 0.91
CA PHE A 92 -18.31 5.46 1.23
C PHE A 92 -16.86 5.84 0.95
N GLY A 93 -16.66 6.86 0.18
CA GLY A 93 -15.37 7.39 -0.21
C GLY A 93 -15.57 8.60 -1.08
N ASN A 94 -14.50 9.29 -1.32
CA ASN A 94 -14.47 10.48 -2.12
C ASN A 94 -13.20 10.40 -2.96
N GLY A 95 -13.35 10.43 -4.25
CA GLY A 95 -12.26 10.44 -5.18
C GLY A 95 -12.68 11.13 -6.45
N SER A 96 -11.77 11.86 -7.03
CA SER A 96 -11.92 12.44 -8.35
C SER A 96 -10.56 12.49 -9.02
N ASN A 97 -10.58 12.65 -10.32
CA ASN A 97 -9.36 12.93 -11.07
C ASN A 97 -8.94 14.41 -10.87
N ASN A 98 -8.84 14.83 -9.62
CA ASN A 98 -8.51 16.20 -9.24
C ASN A 98 -7.70 16.19 -7.94
N ASN A 99 -6.44 16.57 -8.03
CA ASN A 99 -5.49 16.60 -6.92
C ASN A 99 -5.90 17.54 -5.77
N GLY A 100 -6.80 18.50 -6.01
CA GLY A 100 -7.36 19.40 -4.99
C GLY A 100 -8.46 18.78 -4.13
N VAL A 101 -8.96 17.59 -4.48
CA VAL A 101 -10.03 16.93 -3.72
C VAL A 101 -9.44 16.14 -2.56
N GLU A 102 -9.84 16.50 -1.35
CA GLU A 102 -9.43 15.77 -0.14
C GLU A 102 -10.20 14.44 -0.01
N PRO A 103 -9.55 13.35 0.49
CA PRO A 103 -10.19 12.04 0.60
C PRO A 103 -11.16 11.98 1.79
N SER A 104 -12.06 11.02 1.75
CA SER A 104 -12.89 10.65 2.91
C SER A 104 -12.31 9.48 3.71
N VAL A 105 -11.38 8.71 3.12
CA VAL A 105 -10.60 7.68 3.79
C VAL A 105 -9.18 8.21 3.96
N ALA A 106 -8.77 8.41 5.21
CA ALA A 106 -7.42 8.86 5.51
C ALA A 106 -6.42 7.70 5.51
N LEU A 107 -5.21 7.95 4.99
CA LEU A 107 -4.11 6.99 5.03
C LEU A 107 -2.99 7.52 5.91
N PHE A 108 -2.56 6.69 6.86
CA PHE A 108 -1.45 6.95 7.77
C PHE A 108 -0.37 5.88 7.60
N VAL A 109 0.88 6.27 7.78
CA VAL A 109 2.02 5.36 7.92
C VAL A 109 2.75 5.73 9.19
N ASP A 110 2.80 4.82 10.16
CA ASP A 110 3.36 5.06 11.51
C ASP A 110 2.81 6.33 12.17
N GLY A 111 1.51 6.57 12.02
CA GLY A 111 0.83 7.76 12.56
C GLY A 111 1.01 9.04 11.75
N VAL A 112 1.82 9.05 10.69
CA VAL A 112 2.04 10.19 9.81
C VAL A 112 1.02 10.17 8.67
N TYR A 113 0.21 11.22 8.57
CA TYR A 113 -0.82 11.36 7.53
C TYR A 113 -0.22 11.57 6.14
N ARG A 114 -0.70 10.83 5.15
CA ARG A 114 -0.37 10.97 3.73
C ARG A 114 -1.42 11.86 3.05
N SER A 115 -1.16 13.16 2.99
CA SER A 115 -2.14 14.15 2.54
C SER A 115 -2.33 14.17 1.02
N LYS A 116 -1.24 14.08 0.28
CA LYS A 116 -1.25 14.13 -1.18
C LYS A 116 -1.66 12.80 -1.78
N MET A 117 -2.45 12.82 -2.85
CA MET A 117 -2.96 11.62 -3.51
C MET A 117 -1.81 10.72 -4.01
N GLN A 118 -0.79 11.30 -4.60
CA GLN A 118 0.37 10.63 -5.15
C GLN A 118 1.25 9.95 -4.09
N SER A 119 1.18 10.39 -2.83
CA SER A 119 1.92 9.80 -1.71
C SER A 119 1.17 8.67 -0.98
N ARG A 120 -0.04 8.31 -1.44
CA ARG A 120 -0.87 7.27 -0.80
C ARG A 120 -0.66 5.89 -1.39
N ILE A 121 -0.37 5.80 -2.69
CA ILE A 121 -0.14 4.54 -3.39
C ILE A 121 1.38 4.36 -3.55
N ASN A 122 2.02 3.95 -2.49
CA ASN A 122 3.43 3.60 -2.47
C ASN A 122 3.59 2.13 -2.19
N ASP A 123 4.67 1.55 -2.71
CA ASP A 123 5.04 0.18 -2.41
C ASP A 123 5.23 0.05 -0.89
N LEU A 124 4.62 -0.98 -0.33
CA LEU A 124 4.66 -1.19 1.12
C LEU A 124 6.09 -1.51 1.57
N PRO A 125 6.62 -0.80 2.57
CA PRO A 125 7.87 -1.16 3.22
C PRO A 125 7.71 -2.48 3.98
N MET A 126 8.66 -2.85 4.82
CA MET A 126 8.49 -3.99 5.72
C MET A 126 7.40 -3.67 6.75
N VAL A 127 6.21 -4.14 6.47
CA VAL A 127 5.01 -3.89 7.28
C VAL A 127 4.97 -4.88 8.45
N GLU A 128 4.50 -4.44 9.60
CA GLU A 128 4.13 -5.28 10.72
C GLU A 128 2.68 -5.70 10.61
N ARG A 129 1.79 -4.72 10.36
CA ARG A 129 0.36 -4.92 10.14
C ARG A 129 -0.27 -3.71 9.43
N VAL A 130 -1.43 -3.94 8.86
CA VAL A 130 -2.30 -2.87 8.35
C VAL A 130 -3.62 -2.94 9.09
N GLU A 131 -4.07 -1.80 9.58
CA GLU A 131 -5.36 -1.65 10.27
C GLU A 131 -6.31 -0.85 9.39
N VAL A 132 -7.50 -1.38 9.10
CA VAL A 132 -8.54 -0.69 8.35
C VAL A 132 -9.73 -0.43 9.26
N LEU A 133 -9.85 0.82 9.69
CA LEU A 133 -10.91 1.30 10.56
C LEU A 133 -12.10 1.76 9.73
N ARG A 134 -13.27 1.23 10.02
CA ARG A 134 -14.49 1.45 9.26
C ARG A 134 -15.41 2.44 9.95
N GLY A 135 -15.94 3.40 9.19
CA GLY A 135 -16.81 4.46 9.68
C GLY A 135 -16.06 5.71 10.13
N PRO A 136 -16.77 6.74 10.61
CA PRO A 136 -16.16 8.02 10.98
C PRO A 136 -15.12 7.89 12.08
N GLN A 137 -13.90 8.38 11.82
CA GLN A 137 -12.78 8.35 12.75
C GLN A 137 -12.17 9.74 13.00
N SER A 138 -12.88 10.80 12.61
CA SER A 138 -12.34 12.17 12.65
C SER A 138 -11.97 12.67 14.06
N THR A 139 -12.56 12.11 15.12
CA THR A 139 -12.25 12.47 16.50
C THR A 139 -10.80 12.15 16.88
N LEU A 140 -10.28 11.00 16.44
CA LEU A 140 -8.92 10.52 16.76
C LEU A 140 -7.91 10.75 15.63
N PHE A 141 -8.39 10.81 14.38
CA PHE A 141 -7.53 10.87 13.20
C PHE A 141 -7.62 12.21 12.45
N GLY A 142 -8.46 13.13 12.91
CA GLY A 142 -8.59 14.45 12.33
C GLY A 142 -9.42 14.48 11.04
N LYS A 143 -9.23 15.51 10.23
CA LYS A 143 -9.95 15.68 8.97
C LYS A 143 -9.65 14.54 8.01
N ASN A 144 -10.53 14.33 7.00
CA ASN A 144 -10.36 13.34 5.94
C ASN A 144 -10.49 11.86 6.39
N ALA A 145 -11.01 11.62 7.59
CA ALA A 145 -11.31 10.31 8.15
C ALA A 145 -12.82 10.08 8.35
N THR A 146 -13.65 10.61 7.44
CA THR A 146 -15.12 10.56 7.58
C THR A 146 -15.71 9.21 7.16
N ALA A 147 -15.09 8.50 6.24
CA ALA A 147 -15.49 7.15 5.81
C ALA A 147 -14.67 6.04 6.51
N GLY A 148 -13.45 6.36 6.93
CA GLY A 148 -12.58 5.45 7.62
C GLY A 148 -11.11 5.85 7.58
N VAL A 149 -10.27 4.93 8.06
CA VAL A 149 -8.81 5.10 8.09
C VAL A 149 -8.12 3.82 7.65
N ILE A 150 -7.08 3.95 6.85
CA ILE A 150 -6.08 2.93 6.59
C ILE A 150 -4.83 3.34 7.36
N ASN A 151 -4.42 2.53 8.33
CA ASN A 151 -3.25 2.78 9.16
C ASN A 151 -2.22 1.66 8.94
N ILE A 152 -1.11 2.00 8.29
CA ILE A 152 -0.02 1.09 8.00
C ILE A 152 1.01 1.23 9.10
N ILE A 153 1.28 0.15 9.82
CA ILE A 153 2.29 0.07 10.86
C ILE A 153 3.47 -0.69 10.30
N THR A 154 4.63 -0.05 10.24
CA THR A 154 5.84 -0.66 9.73
C THR A 154 6.62 -1.32 10.86
N LYS A 155 7.39 -2.35 10.52
CA LYS A 155 8.21 -3.07 11.48
C LYS A 155 9.23 -2.13 12.10
N LYS A 156 9.30 -2.10 13.43
CA LYS A 156 10.30 -1.34 14.17
C LYS A 156 11.71 -1.94 13.96
N PRO A 157 12.78 -1.13 14.03
CA PRO A 157 14.14 -1.66 14.15
C PRO A 157 14.25 -2.65 15.30
N SER A 158 15.02 -3.73 15.10
CA SER A 158 15.21 -4.79 16.08
C SER A 158 16.64 -4.78 16.62
N PHE A 159 16.79 -5.10 17.90
CA PHE A 159 18.09 -5.36 18.52
C PHE A 159 18.69 -6.71 18.12
N GLU A 160 17.92 -7.55 17.44
CA GLU A 160 18.42 -8.76 16.79
C GLU A 160 18.72 -8.48 15.31
N LYS A 161 19.89 -8.94 14.84
CA LYS A 161 20.23 -8.82 13.42
C LYS A 161 19.32 -9.68 12.58
N PHE A 162 18.64 -9.05 11.63
CA PHE A 162 17.76 -9.74 10.70
C PHE A 162 17.83 -9.08 9.33
N GLY A 163 17.77 -9.90 8.28
CA GLY A 163 17.68 -9.43 6.90
C GLY A 163 16.73 -10.29 6.07
N LYS A 164 15.97 -9.64 5.18
CA LYS A 164 15.06 -10.30 4.23
C LYS A 164 15.26 -9.68 2.87
N ILE A 165 15.45 -10.51 1.85
CA ILE A 165 15.39 -10.10 0.44
C ILE A 165 14.28 -10.91 -0.20
N SER A 166 13.40 -10.23 -0.91
CA SER A 166 12.29 -10.82 -1.66
C SER A 166 12.37 -10.36 -3.10
N THR A 167 12.19 -11.28 -4.04
CA THR A 167 12.15 -10.98 -5.48
C THR A 167 10.91 -11.62 -6.08
N SER A 168 10.19 -10.87 -6.91
CA SER A 168 9.08 -11.37 -7.71
C SER A 168 9.32 -11.04 -9.18
N ILE A 169 8.98 -11.99 -10.05
CA ILE A 169 8.98 -11.81 -11.50
C ILE A 169 7.61 -12.22 -12.05
N GLY A 170 7.13 -11.52 -13.04
CA GLY A 170 5.80 -11.75 -13.58
C GLY A 170 5.66 -11.38 -15.05
N ASN A 171 4.44 -11.35 -15.53
CA ASN A 171 4.09 -10.91 -16.87
C ASN A 171 4.53 -9.46 -17.10
N TYR A 172 4.64 -9.06 -18.37
CA TYR A 172 5.10 -7.72 -18.76
C TYR A 172 6.47 -7.39 -18.18
N ASN A 173 7.38 -8.37 -18.15
CA ASN A 173 8.73 -8.23 -17.64
C ASN A 173 8.78 -7.67 -16.20
N SER A 174 7.72 -7.89 -15.43
CA SER A 174 7.60 -7.39 -14.07
C SER A 174 8.70 -7.92 -13.18
N ARG A 175 9.35 -7.02 -12.45
CA ARG A 175 10.45 -7.30 -11.52
C ARG A 175 10.27 -6.44 -10.27
N ILE A 176 10.05 -7.11 -9.15
CA ILE A 176 9.93 -6.46 -7.85
C ILE A 176 11.06 -7.00 -6.97
N VAL A 177 11.83 -6.10 -6.39
CA VAL A 177 12.86 -6.46 -5.40
C VAL A 177 12.60 -5.65 -4.14
N LYS A 178 12.47 -6.34 -3.01
CA LYS A 178 12.34 -5.74 -1.69
C LYS A 178 13.49 -6.23 -0.82
N ALA A 179 14.19 -5.32 -0.18
CA ALA A 179 15.27 -5.63 0.74
C ALA A 179 15.03 -4.92 2.08
N TYR A 180 15.20 -5.65 3.17
CA TYR A 180 15.09 -5.15 4.53
C TYR A 180 16.27 -5.67 5.34
N TYR A 181 16.85 -4.78 6.16
CA TYR A 181 17.87 -5.14 7.12
C TYR A 181 17.70 -4.35 8.40
N THR A 182 17.89 -5.00 9.54
CA THR A 182 17.89 -4.38 10.85
C THR A 182 19.02 -4.94 11.73
N ALA A 183 19.60 -4.11 12.57
CA ALA A 183 20.63 -4.50 13.50
C ALA A 183 20.74 -3.50 14.67
N PRO A 184 21.26 -3.94 15.84
CA PRO A 184 21.62 -3.04 16.91
C PRO A 184 22.86 -2.19 16.52
N LEU A 185 22.86 -0.93 16.95
CA LEU A 185 24.03 -0.05 16.98
C LEU A 185 24.68 -0.02 18.37
N SER A 186 23.86 -0.19 19.41
CA SER A 186 24.27 -0.31 20.81
C SER A 186 23.24 -1.11 21.59
N GLU A 187 23.37 -1.19 22.90
CA GLU A 187 22.37 -1.83 23.78
C GLU A 187 21.03 -1.06 23.80
N THR A 188 21.04 0.22 23.44
CA THR A 188 19.87 1.11 23.48
C THR A 188 19.49 1.68 22.12
N MET A 189 20.20 1.34 21.06
CA MET A 189 19.94 1.84 19.71
C MET A 189 19.94 0.73 18.69
N ALA A 190 18.93 0.71 17.83
CA ALA A 190 18.84 -0.16 16.68
C ALA A 190 18.45 0.63 15.43
N PHE A 191 18.82 0.13 14.26
CA PHE A 191 18.42 0.75 12.99
C PHE A 191 17.79 -0.27 12.06
N SER A 192 17.04 0.21 11.09
CA SER A 192 16.62 -0.59 9.95
C SER A 192 16.71 0.19 8.64
N LEU A 193 16.95 -0.54 7.56
CA LEU A 193 16.92 -0.04 6.18
C LEU A 193 15.95 -0.87 5.37
N ASN A 194 15.15 -0.21 4.56
CA ASN A 194 14.24 -0.83 3.62
C ASN A 194 14.45 -0.19 2.25
N ALA A 195 14.60 -1.01 1.21
CA ALA A 195 14.76 -0.57 -0.17
C ALA A 195 13.87 -1.43 -1.07
N ASN A 196 13.08 -0.78 -1.93
CA ASN A 196 12.21 -1.46 -2.87
C ASN A 196 12.42 -0.91 -4.29
N THR A 197 12.29 -1.78 -5.27
CA THR A 197 12.14 -1.42 -6.68
C THR A 197 11.00 -2.24 -7.28
N ASN A 198 10.17 -1.59 -8.09
CA ASN A 198 9.03 -2.21 -8.75
C ASN A 198 8.96 -1.70 -10.19
N GLN A 199 9.33 -2.58 -11.11
CA GLN A 199 9.41 -2.28 -12.53
C GLN A 199 8.58 -3.28 -13.32
N ALA A 200 7.85 -2.80 -14.33
CA ALA A 200 7.15 -3.62 -15.30
C ALA A 200 6.95 -2.85 -16.61
N ASP A 201 7.00 -3.54 -17.73
CA ASP A 201 6.63 -2.98 -19.02
C ASP A 201 5.12 -2.63 -19.04
N GLY A 202 4.73 -1.70 -19.91
CA GLY A 202 3.33 -1.34 -20.09
C GLY A 202 2.51 -2.50 -20.65
N HIS A 203 1.28 -2.63 -20.16
CA HIS A 203 0.37 -3.70 -20.60
C HIS A 203 -0.60 -3.25 -21.71
N ALA A 204 -0.61 -1.95 -22.05
CA ALA A 204 -1.39 -1.40 -23.11
C ALA A 204 -0.50 -0.69 -24.14
N LYS A 205 -0.96 -0.58 -25.37
CA LYS A 205 -0.20 -0.01 -26.48
C LYS A 205 -0.85 1.26 -27.00
N ASN A 206 -0.06 2.34 -27.11
CA ASN A 206 -0.45 3.51 -27.86
C ASN A 206 -0.16 3.27 -29.35
N THR A 207 -1.20 3.07 -30.14
CA THR A 207 -1.06 2.73 -31.57
C THR A 207 -0.61 3.90 -32.44
N VAL A 208 -0.68 5.12 -31.94
CA VAL A 208 -0.25 6.33 -32.64
C VAL A 208 1.25 6.58 -32.45
N THR A 209 1.74 6.48 -31.21
CA THR A 209 3.17 6.68 -30.91
C THR A 209 3.98 5.39 -31.05
N GLY A 210 3.33 4.24 -30.92
CA GLY A 210 3.97 2.92 -30.95
C GLY A 210 4.57 2.49 -29.61
N ASN A 211 4.42 3.26 -28.55
CA ASN A 211 4.94 2.97 -27.21
C ASN A 211 3.93 2.20 -26.37
N ASP A 212 4.44 1.49 -25.37
CA ASP A 212 3.61 0.85 -24.36
C ASP A 212 3.26 1.84 -23.25
N THR A 213 2.09 1.69 -22.63
CA THR A 213 1.60 2.55 -21.55
C THR A 213 1.11 1.72 -20.36
N ASN A 214 0.93 2.37 -19.21
CA ASN A 214 0.63 1.74 -17.92
C ASN A 214 1.75 0.81 -17.43
N ASN A 215 2.99 1.24 -17.62
CA ASN A 215 4.17 0.61 -17.03
C ASN A 215 4.25 0.88 -15.51
N ARG A 216 5.22 0.26 -14.87
CA ARG A 216 5.66 0.54 -13.50
C ARG A 216 7.15 0.86 -13.52
N ASP A 217 7.52 1.95 -12.87
CA ASP A 217 8.91 2.31 -12.59
C ASP A 217 8.96 3.10 -11.28
N ARG A 218 9.25 2.37 -10.18
CA ARG A 218 9.20 2.88 -8.82
C ARG A 218 10.41 2.46 -8.02
N TYR A 219 10.87 3.37 -7.19
CA TYR A 219 11.93 3.15 -6.21
C TYR A 219 11.48 3.70 -4.87
N SER A 220 11.84 3.03 -3.79
CA SER A 220 11.66 3.57 -2.45
C SER A 220 12.80 3.17 -1.53
N LEU A 221 13.14 4.09 -0.62
CA LEU A 221 14.13 3.90 0.43
C LEU A 221 13.54 4.42 1.74
N ARG A 222 13.75 3.65 2.80
CA ARG A 222 13.37 4.05 4.15
C ARG A 222 14.45 3.64 5.14
N ALA A 223 14.78 4.55 6.05
CA ALA A 223 15.69 4.33 7.16
C ALA A 223 14.98 4.68 8.47
N ASP A 224 15.08 3.81 9.45
CA ASP A 224 14.57 4.03 10.80
C ASP A 224 15.70 3.89 11.82
N LEU A 225 15.73 4.76 12.81
CA LEU A 225 16.55 4.69 14.00
C LEU A 225 15.64 4.61 15.22
N LEU A 226 15.80 3.56 16.00
CA LEU A 226 15.11 3.33 17.27
C LEU A 226 16.08 3.56 18.42
N ILE A 227 15.66 4.33 19.40
CA ILE A 227 16.39 4.61 20.64
C ILE A 227 15.46 4.26 21.80
N GLU A 228 15.88 3.31 22.62
CA GLU A 228 15.17 2.92 23.86
C GLU A 228 16.08 3.22 25.05
N THR A 229 15.53 3.90 26.03
CA THR A 229 16.28 4.23 27.25
C THR A 229 15.76 3.46 28.44
N ALA A 230 16.57 3.34 29.47
CA ALA A 230 16.21 2.64 30.73
C ALA A 230 15.01 3.28 31.46
N ASP A 231 14.62 4.49 31.07
CA ASP A 231 13.52 5.25 31.69
C ASP A 231 12.19 5.09 30.90
N ASP A 232 11.96 3.99 30.23
CA ASP A 232 10.75 3.74 29.42
C ASP A 232 10.47 4.83 28.38
N LEU A 233 11.51 5.40 27.79
CA LEU A 233 11.45 6.35 26.70
C LEU A 233 11.88 5.69 25.39
N GLU A 234 10.95 5.62 24.44
CA GLU A 234 11.20 5.20 23.07
C GLU A 234 11.20 6.41 22.14
N ILE A 235 12.22 6.53 21.30
CA ILE A 235 12.29 7.52 20.22
C ILE A 235 12.54 6.79 18.92
N ARG A 236 11.65 6.95 17.95
CA ARG A 236 11.84 6.45 16.58
C ARG A 236 11.97 7.61 15.62
N ILE A 237 13.08 7.67 14.90
CA ILE A 237 13.34 8.63 13.84
C ILE A 237 13.28 7.89 12.52
N THR A 238 12.44 8.38 11.61
CA THR A 238 12.23 7.79 10.29
C THR A 238 12.56 8.81 9.22
N ALA A 239 13.30 8.40 8.20
CA ALA A 239 13.46 9.12 6.94
C ALA A 239 13.03 8.22 5.80
N ASP A 240 12.23 8.75 4.87
CA ASP A 240 11.74 8.00 3.71
C ASP A 240 11.80 8.84 2.42
N TYR A 241 12.05 8.16 1.31
CA TYR A 241 12.04 8.69 -0.04
C TYR A 241 11.40 7.68 -0.98
N ASP A 242 10.56 8.14 -1.88
CA ASP A 242 10.03 7.35 -2.99
C ASP A 242 9.93 8.20 -4.27
N GLU A 243 10.17 7.54 -5.40
CA GLU A 243 10.14 8.12 -6.74
C GLU A 243 9.39 7.20 -7.67
N TYR A 244 8.68 7.78 -8.64
CA TYR A 244 8.05 7.05 -9.73
C TYR A 244 8.10 7.84 -11.05
N ASP A 245 8.25 7.11 -12.18
CA ASP A 245 8.23 7.64 -13.55
C ASP A 245 7.44 6.66 -14.44
N GLU A 246 6.17 6.92 -14.67
CA GLU A 246 5.26 5.99 -15.32
C GLU A 246 4.53 6.64 -16.49
N PHE A 247 4.46 5.96 -17.63
CA PHE A 247 3.47 6.22 -18.65
C PHE A 247 2.11 5.77 -18.18
N CYS A 248 1.06 6.54 -18.48
CA CYS A 248 -0.21 6.31 -17.84
C CYS A 248 -1.41 6.52 -18.74
N CYS A 249 -2.52 6.47 -18.10
CA CYS A 249 -3.77 7.10 -18.47
C CYS A 249 -4.55 6.35 -19.55
N GLN A 250 -4.40 5.02 -19.61
CA GLN A 250 -5.28 4.18 -20.41
C GLN A 250 -6.73 4.36 -19.97
N VAL A 251 -7.58 4.72 -20.93
CA VAL A 251 -9.03 4.72 -20.76
C VAL A 251 -9.67 3.97 -21.91
N GLY A 252 -10.64 3.11 -21.60
CA GLY A 252 -11.46 2.43 -22.60
C GLY A 252 -12.70 3.27 -22.93
N ASN A 253 -13.04 3.34 -24.20
CA ASN A 253 -14.27 3.97 -24.64
C ASN A 253 -15.45 3.03 -24.41
N VAL A 254 -16.53 3.56 -23.82
CA VAL A 254 -17.82 2.87 -23.75
C VAL A 254 -18.68 3.20 -24.97
N SER A 255 -18.68 4.49 -25.37
CA SER A 255 -19.42 4.96 -26.54
C SER A 255 -18.78 6.24 -27.09
N ALA A 256 -18.92 6.48 -28.39
CA ALA A 256 -18.55 7.74 -28.98
C ALA A 256 -19.58 8.82 -28.65
N GLY A 257 -19.12 9.97 -28.16
CA GLY A 257 -19.96 11.17 -28.04
C GLY A 257 -19.86 12.07 -29.27
N PRO A 258 -20.68 13.15 -29.38
CA PRO A 258 -20.67 14.04 -30.55
C PRO A 258 -19.31 14.65 -30.88
N ALA A 259 -18.48 14.97 -29.87
CA ALA A 259 -17.14 15.51 -30.10
C ALA A 259 -16.22 14.46 -30.75
N LYS A 260 -16.38 13.20 -30.42
CA LYS A 260 -15.61 12.10 -31.00
C LYS A 260 -16.03 11.79 -32.42
N GLU A 261 -17.32 11.91 -32.75
CA GLU A 261 -17.82 11.81 -34.12
C GLU A 261 -17.22 12.92 -35.03
N LEU A 262 -17.06 14.13 -34.47
CA LEU A 262 -16.38 15.21 -35.17
C LEU A 262 -14.90 14.89 -35.39
N ALA A 263 -14.21 14.37 -34.37
CA ALA A 263 -12.82 13.95 -34.47
C ALA A 263 -12.63 12.89 -35.58
N TYR A 264 -13.51 11.90 -35.65
CA TYR A 264 -13.49 10.88 -36.69
C TYR A 264 -13.74 11.50 -38.09
N ALA A 265 -14.70 12.44 -38.20
CA ALA A 265 -14.97 13.15 -39.46
C ALA A 265 -13.78 13.97 -39.93
N LEU A 266 -12.90 14.39 -39.00
CA LEU A 266 -11.64 15.08 -39.27
C LEU A 266 -10.46 14.14 -39.49
N GLY A 267 -10.69 12.83 -39.52
CA GLY A 267 -9.66 11.81 -39.76
C GLY A 267 -8.88 11.34 -38.53
N ALA A 268 -9.33 11.68 -37.34
CA ALA A 268 -8.72 11.16 -36.10
C ALA A 268 -8.94 9.66 -35.96
N GLN A 269 -7.97 9.00 -35.40
CA GLN A 269 -8.11 7.62 -34.88
C GLN A 269 -8.50 7.70 -33.42
N ALA A 270 -9.52 6.96 -33.02
CA ALA A 270 -9.91 6.84 -31.64
C ALA A 270 -9.99 5.39 -31.20
N ALA A 271 -9.82 5.17 -29.91
CA ALA A 271 -9.92 3.83 -29.34
C ALA A 271 -11.30 3.23 -29.66
N PRO A 272 -11.35 1.92 -29.95
CA PRO A 272 -12.62 1.21 -30.20
C PRO A 272 -13.54 1.36 -29.00
N ASN A 273 -14.86 1.27 -29.24
CA ASN A 273 -15.86 1.22 -28.16
C ASN A 273 -15.79 -0.11 -27.42
N ASN A 274 -14.69 -0.32 -26.72
CA ASN A 274 -14.42 -1.50 -25.93
C ASN A 274 -13.69 -1.07 -24.64
N PRO A 275 -14.36 -1.08 -23.49
CA PRO A 275 -13.72 -0.70 -22.22
C PRO A 275 -12.60 -1.65 -21.75
N PHE A 276 -12.49 -2.82 -22.38
CA PHE A 276 -11.48 -3.85 -22.07
C PHE A 276 -10.36 -3.89 -23.13
N THR A 277 -10.21 -2.85 -23.94
CA THR A 277 -9.13 -2.82 -24.91
C THR A 277 -7.78 -2.59 -24.23
N ASP A 278 -6.74 -3.23 -24.77
CA ASP A 278 -5.34 -2.99 -24.46
C ASP A 278 -4.68 -1.94 -25.38
N GLN A 279 -5.49 -1.20 -26.18
CA GLN A 279 -5.01 -0.21 -27.12
C GLN A 279 -5.58 1.16 -26.80
N VAL A 280 -4.70 2.16 -26.89
CA VAL A 280 -5.05 3.58 -26.83
C VAL A 280 -4.57 4.27 -28.11
N HIS A 281 -5.15 5.43 -28.42
CA HIS A 281 -4.87 6.17 -29.65
C HIS A 281 -4.51 7.62 -29.34
N PHE A 282 -3.66 7.84 -28.35
CA PHE A 282 -3.25 9.16 -27.90
C PHE A 282 -2.25 9.80 -28.87
N ASN A 283 -2.36 11.10 -29.10
CA ASN A 283 -1.43 11.82 -29.98
C ASN A 283 -0.04 12.01 -29.32
N PHE A 284 0.11 11.77 -28.02
CA PHE A 284 1.36 11.73 -27.28
C PHE A 284 1.26 10.72 -26.13
N ASP A 285 2.40 10.32 -25.54
CA ASP A 285 2.42 9.40 -24.42
C ASP A 285 2.18 10.16 -23.11
N SER A 286 1.01 9.93 -22.51
CA SER A 286 0.65 10.49 -21.21
C SER A 286 1.54 9.90 -20.11
N PHE A 287 1.94 10.72 -19.16
CA PHE A 287 2.84 10.30 -18.09
C PHE A 287 2.47 10.86 -16.71
N SER A 288 2.93 10.20 -15.69
CA SER A 288 2.86 10.61 -14.28
C SER A 288 4.21 10.36 -13.64
N LYS A 289 4.84 11.40 -13.09
CA LYS A 289 6.14 11.36 -12.41
C LYS A 289 6.03 12.04 -11.08
N GLY A 290 6.80 11.62 -10.11
CA GLY A 290 6.85 12.33 -8.84
C GLY A 290 7.81 11.74 -7.84
N GLU A 291 8.08 12.56 -6.83
CA GLU A 291 8.96 12.27 -5.72
C GLU A 291 8.24 12.61 -4.42
N ASN A 292 8.42 11.77 -3.43
CA ASN A 292 7.96 12.04 -2.08
C ASN A 292 9.10 11.80 -1.10
N SER A 293 9.27 12.69 -0.16
CA SER A 293 10.26 12.53 0.90
C SER A 293 9.70 12.96 2.24
N GLY A 294 10.33 12.52 3.31
CA GLY A 294 9.93 12.96 4.63
C GLY A 294 10.82 12.48 5.74
N ILE A 295 10.72 13.21 6.83
CA ILE A 295 11.29 12.84 8.11
C ILE A 295 10.21 12.90 9.17
N SER A 296 10.23 11.94 10.09
CA SER A 296 9.35 11.95 11.26
C SER A 296 10.08 11.51 12.51
N VAL A 297 9.62 12.04 13.64
CA VAL A 297 10.08 11.66 14.98
C VAL A 297 8.86 11.26 15.78
N ASN A 298 8.86 10.02 16.26
CA ASN A 298 7.86 9.48 17.17
C ASN A 298 8.53 9.29 18.55
N ILE A 299 7.94 9.89 19.58
CA ILE A 299 8.38 9.80 20.96
C ILE A 299 7.27 9.17 21.77
N VAL A 300 7.56 8.09 22.46
CA VAL A 300 6.66 7.44 23.41
C VAL A 300 7.35 7.38 24.75
N LYS A 301 6.70 7.91 25.78
CA LYS A 301 7.17 7.87 27.17
C LYS A 301 6.11 7.22 28.02
N GLU A 302 6.42 6.05 28.57
CA GLU A 302 5.57 5.42 29.55
C GLU A 302 5.84 5.99 30.95
N MET A 303 4.79 6.24 31.67
CA MET A 303 4.78 6.72 33.04
C MET A 303 3.81 5.88 33.85
N GLU A 304 3.93 5.89 35.16
CA GLU A 304 3.19 5.01 36.08
C GLU A 304 1.67 4.92 35.81
N ASN A 305 1.04 6.04 35.39
CA ASN A 305 -0.42 6.09 35.19
C ASN A 305 -0.82 6.66 33.81
N MET A 306 0.13 6.92 32.92
CA MET A 306 -0.16 7.52 31.62
C MET A 306 0.96 7.25 30.61
N THR A 307 0.62 7.22 29.33
CA THR A 307 1.57 7.18 28.23
C THR A 307 1.51 8.50 27.48
N PHE A 308 2.66 9.15 27.33
CA PHE A 308 2.80 10.33 26.48
C PHE A 308 3.30 9.92 25.10
N THR A 309 2.59 10.30 24.05
CA THR A 309 2.98 10.07 22.67
C THR A 309 3.02 11.38 21.89
N SER A 310 4.12 11.61 21.18
CA SER A 310 4.29 12.75 20.27
C SER A 310 4.78 12.28 18.91
N ILE A 311 4.09 12.66 17.84
CA ILE A 311 4.48 12.39 16.47
C ILE A 311 4.63 13.71 15.74
N THR A 312 5.83 14.01 15.27
CA THR A 312 6.16 15.21 14.51
C THR A 312 6.74 14.81 13.17
N SER A 313 6.25 15.39 12.08
CA SER A 313 6.74 15.07 10.74
C SER A 313 6.81 16.29 9.83
N SER A 314 7.76 16.27 8.91
CA SER A 314 7.83 17.17 7.76
C SER A 314 7.89 16.31 6.51
N ARG A 315 7.07 16.66 5.51
CA ARG A 315 6.99 15.91 4.26
C ARG A 315 6.95 16.85 3.09
N ASP A 316 7.60 16.43 2.02
CA ASP A 316 7.59 17.07 0.73
C ASP A 316 7.06 16.10 -0.33
N SER A 317 6.36 16.62 -1.34
CA SER A 317 5.74 15.79 -2.38
C SER A 317 5.57 16.62 -3.66
N ASP A 318 6.37 16.32 -4.64
CA ASP A 318 6.29 16.91 -5.97
C ASP A 318 5.75 15.91 -6.98
N SER A 319 4.85 16.33 -7.87
CA SER A 319 4.38 15.49 -8.95
C SER A 319 4.07 16.28 -10.19
N LEU A 320 4.34 15.67 -11.34
CA LEU A 320 4.07 16.19 -12.67
C LEU A 320 3.27 15.15 -13.46
N GLU A 321 2.07 15.51 -13.86
CA GLU A 321 1.23 14.69 -14.74
C GLU A 321 0.95 15.45 -16.04
N SER A 322 1.03 14.73 -17.16
CA SER A 322 0.60 15.23 -18.47
C SER A 322 -0.28 14.19 -19.12
N GLN A 323 -1.49 14.58 -19.46
CA GLN A 323 -2.53 13.67 -19.93
C GLN A 323 -3.11 14.15 -21.27
N ASP A 324 -3.33 13.20 -22.17
CA ASP A 324 -4.17 13.38 -23.33
C ASP A 324 -5.63 13.40 -22.88
N ILE A 325 -6.31 14.55 -23.02
CA ILE A 325 -7.66 14.76 -22.51
C ILE A 325 -8.77 14.54 -23.53
N ASP A 326 -8.45 14.46 -24.80
CA ASP A 326 -9.41 14.08 -25.85
C ASP A 326 -9.40 12.57 -26.12
N PHE A 327 -8.37 11.85 -25.62
CA PHE A 327 -8.24 10.38 -25.68
C PHE A 327 -8.31 9.83 -27.10
N ASP A 328 -7.81 10.60 -28.09
CA ASP A 328 -7.75 10.19 -29.49
C ASP A 328 -6.49 10.75 -30.19
N SER A 329 -6.31 10.45 -31.46
CA SER A 329 -5.15 10.91 -32.23
C SER A 329 -5.27 12.34 -32.73
N SER A 330 -6.35 13.04 -32.49
CA SER A 330 -6.53 14.43 -32.86
C SER A 330 -5.76 15.37 -31.92
N ARG A 331 -5.65 16.62 -32.33
CA ARG A 331 -5.11 17.69 -31.47
C ARG A 331 -6.19 18.76 -31.23
N ILE A 332 -7.40 18.28 -30.92
CA ILE A 332 -8.54 19.19 -30.69
C ILE A 332 -8.34 19.89 -29.34
N LEU A 333 -7.84 19.16 -28.34
CA LEU A 333 -7.52 19.70 -27.02
C LEU A 333 -6.01 19.59 -26.77
N ASN A 334 -5.45 20.57 -26.09
CA ASN A 334 -4.06 20.53 -25.66
C ASN A 334 -3.91 19.58 -24.47
N PRO A 335 -2.73 18.95 -24.29
CA PRO A 335 -2.47 18.15 -23.10
C PRO A 335 -2.73 18.95 -21.82
N ASN A 336 -3.39 18.32 -20.87
CA ASN A 336 -3.53 18.87 -19.54
C ASN A 336 -2.31 18.48 -18.71
N THR A 337 -1.48 19.47 -18.41
CA THR A 337 -0.29 19.28 -17.58
C THR A 337 -0.55 19.87 -16.20
N THR A 338 -0.46 19.06 -15.18
CA THR A 338 -0.66 19.46 -13.79
C THR A 338 0.63 19.24 -13.01
N ASN A 339 1.13 20.30 -12.38
CA ASN A 339 2.23 20.24 -11.42
C ASN A 339 1.64 20.46 -10.03
N VAL A 340 1.95 19.57 -9.07
CA VAL A 340 1.46 19.63 -7.70
C VAL A 340 2.65 19.52 -6.74
N ASN A 341 2.91 20.61 -6.02
CA ASN A 341 3.97 20.73 -5.02
C ASN A 341 3.36 20.69 -3.62
#